data_f49c58e840006468df57f111d276385c
#
_entry.id   f49c58e840006468df57f111d276385c
#
_cell.length_a   1.000
_cell.length_b   1.000
_cell.length_c   1.000
_cell.angle_alpha   90.00
_cell.angle_beta   90.00
_cell.angle_gamma   90.00
#
_symmetry.space_group_name_H-M   'P 1'
#
loop_
_entity.id
_entity.type
_entity.pdbx_description
1 polymer ?
#
loop_
_entity_poly.entity_id
_entity_poly.type
_entity_poly.pdbx_seq_one_letter_code
_entity_poly.pdbx_strand_id
1 'polypeptide(L)'
;MLFLLKVDQKNKSNQNNFSRVEKLRDFLNKVRLVVKKLFFVKKLAINKKIEANSLINTSSEVVANSRFLDIDLGRFNLKIINDSHPLIIQVKKLRQKSFFKNSKTKQSDSDEYDKFCDHLVVIDKSVSDDFVVGTYRLLLKPKLLAKQRFYSESEFDISNLLSSNNSTLLEAGRSCVHEHYRDGRIIRLLWRGLATYIVNNRVDLIFGCASFPSSNYKLFIKQLSYLYHYHKTPKSLSTRPVKKLRANFNIMNKNKINIEGEFRNLPPLIKAYIRVGAWIGPGAIVDSKFDTTDVLIVLNSKKILKKYAQLSFEKIH
;
A
#
# COMPACT_ATOMS: atom_id res chain seq x y z
N MET A 1 57.24 12.96 -18.83
CA MET A 1 55.93 13.63 -18.77
C MET A 1 54.75 12.67 -18.56
N LEU A 2 54.91 11.36 -18.77
CA LEU A 2 53.83 10.34 -18.58
C LEU A 2 53.74 9.77 -17.14
N PHE A 3 54.71 10.03 -16.28
CA PHE A 3 54.74 9.50 -14.89
C PHE A 3 54.02 10.40 -13.89
N LEU A 4 53.88 11.69 -14.15
CA LEU A 4 53.18 12.64 -13.29
C LEU A 4 51.63 12.56 -13.40
N LEU A 5 51.10 12.13 -14.53
CA LEU A 5 49.65 12.00 -14.75
C LEU A 5 49.01 10.79 -14.05
N LYS A 6 49.81 9.75 -13.73
CA LYS A 6 49.30 8.56 -13.01
C LYS A 6 49.18 8.76 -11.47
N VAL A 7 49.97 9.69 -10.91
CA VAL A 7 49.93 9.98 -9.47
C VAL A 7 48.72 10.84 -9.12
N ASP A 8 48.35 11.78 -9.98
CA ASP A 8 47.17 12.64 -9.75
C ASP A 8 45.82 11.93 -9.84
N GLN A 9 45.68 10.91 -10.69
CA GLN A 9 44.45 10.13 -10.76
C GLN A 9 44.26 9.18 -9.52
N LYS A 10 45.33 8.67 -8.95
CA LYS A 10 45.27 7.86 -7.73
C LYS A 10 44.93 8.69 -6.50
N ASN A 11 45.40 9.94 -6.42
CA ASN A 11 45.06 10.84 -5.31
C ASN A 11 43.61 11.34 -5.36
N LYS A 12 43.08 11.61 -6.56
CA LYS A 12 41.65 12.00 -6.73
C LYS A 12 40.68 10.85 -6.40
N SER A 13 41.04 9.59 -6.71
CA SER A 13 40.20 8.43 -6.37
C SER A 13 40.20 8.16 -4.85
N ASN A 14 41.31 8.39 -4.17
CA ASN A 14 41.41 8.25 -2.72
C ASN A 14 40.68 9.37 -1.95
N GLN A 15 40.73 10.61 -2.41
CA GLN A 15 39.96 11.71 -1.82
C GLN A 15 38.46 11.52 -1.97
N ASN A 16 37.99 11.03 -3.13
CA ASN A 16 36.57 10.74 -3.33
C ASN A 16 36.08 9.55 -2.48
N ASN A 17 36.91 8.53 -2.24
CA ASN A 17 36.59 7.42 -1.35
C ASN A 17 36.57 7.85 0.12
N PHE A 18 37.49 8.73 0.55
CA PHE A 18 37.53 9.26 1.92
C PHE A 18 36.27 10.10 2.22
N SER A 19 35.88 10.98 1.31
CA SER A 19 34.64 11.76 1.40
C SER A 19 33.37 10.89 1.44
N ARG A 20 33.36 9.78 0.70
CA ARG A 20 32.25 8.80 0.72
C ARG A 20 32.16 8.05 2.06
N VAL A 21 33.29 7.67 2.63
CA VAL A 21 33.36 6.96 3.91
C VAL A 21 32.92 7.87 5.06
N GLU A 22 33.34 9.14 5.05
CA GLU A 22 32.89 10.13 6.04
C GLU A 22 31.39 10.41 5.96
N LYS A 23 30.86 10.59 4.76
CA LYS A 23 29.39 10.74 4.55
C LYS A 23 28.62 9.52 5.02
N LEU A 24 29.16 8.31 4.80
CA LEU A 24 28.54 7.06 5.29
C LEU A 24 28.57 6.97 6.83
N ARG A 25 29.70 7.40 7.45
CA ARG A 25 29.87 7.41 8.91
C ARG A 25 28.93 8.41 9.58
N ASP A 26 28.77 9.59 9.00
CA ASP A 26 27.84 10.62 9.48
C ASP A 26 26.38 10.18 9.34
N PHE A 27 26.06 9.52 8.23
CA PHE A 27 24.77 8.88 8.00
C PHE A 27 24.46 7.80 9.05
N LEU A 28 25.41 6.90 9.33
CA LEU A 28 25.24 5.84 10.33
C LEU A 28 25.08 6.40 11.75
N ASN A 29 25.77 7.49 12.08
CA ASN A 29 25.63 8.18 13.36
C ASN A 29 24.25 8.84 13.51
N LYS A 30 23.72 9.47 12.45
CA LYS A 30 22.36 10.03 12.43
C LYS A 30 21.30 8.95 12.58
N VAL A 31 21.46 7.82 11.89
CA VAL A 31 20.57 6.65 12.05
C VAL A 31 20.60 6.11 13.48
N ARG A 32 21.81 5.99 14.08
CA ARG A 32 21.96 5.52 15.47
C ARG A 32 21.29 6.46 16.48
N LEU A 33 21.33 7.77 16.24
CA LEU A 33 20.67 8.78 17.08
C LEU A 33 19.14 8.70 17.00
N VAL A 34 18.59 8.48 15.81
CA VAL A 34 17.15 8.32 15.58
C VAL A 34 16.64 7.02 16.19
N VAL A 35 17.39 5.92 16.04
CA VAL A 35 17.05 4.64 16.68
C VAL A 35 17.09 4.79 18.22
N LYS A 36 18.07 5.49 18.78
CA LYS A 36 18.11 5.80 20.23
C LYS A 36 16.92 6.64 20.68
N LYS A 37 16.50 7.67 19.90
CA LYS A 37 15.30 8.47 20.20
C LYS A 37 14.03 7.63 20.14
N LEU A 38 13.89 6.73 19.16
CA LEU A 38 12.76 5.80 19.06
C LEU A 38 12.73 4.79 20.23
N PHE A 39 13.89 4.28 20.65
CA PHE A 39 13.99 3.44 21.85
C PHE A 39 13.68 4.22 23.13
N PHE A 40 14.10 5.47 23.24
CA PHE A 40 13.80 6.34 24.37
C PHE A 40 12.29 6.66 24.47
N VAL A 41 11.65 6.98 23.34
CA VAL A 41 10.19 7.18 23.27
C VAL A 41 9.43 5.90 23.61
N LYS A 42 9.90 4.72 23.14
CA LYS A 42 9.34 3.42 23.55
C LYS A 42 9.49 3.14 25.03
N LYS A 43 10.66 3.47 25.63
CA LYS A 43 10.92 3.28 27.07
C LYS A 43 10.07 4.22 27.93
N LEU A 44 9.86 5.47 27.49
CA LEU A 44 8.93 6.42 28.11
C LEU A 44 7.47 5.95 28.01
N ALA A 45 7.06 5.39 26.88
CA ALA A 45 5.72 4.84 26.70
C ALA A 45 5.48 3.58 27.55
N ILE A 46 6.51 2.73 27.74
CA ILE A 46 6.46 1.55 28.61
C ILE A 46 6.40 1.98 30.10
N ASN A 47 7.19 2.95 30.52
CA ASN A 47 7.16 3.44 31.90
C ASN A 47 5.83 4.15 32.23
N LYS A 48 5.27 4.96 31.31
CA LYS A 48 3.91 5.50 31.48
C LYS A 48 2.83 4.41 31.53
N LYS A 49 3.04 3.26 30.89
CA LYS A 49 2.10 2.13 30.92
C LYS A 49 2.17 1.36 32.25
N ILE A 50 3.29 1.40 32.96
CA ILE A 50 3.45 0.79 34.29
C ILE A 50 2.79 1.68 35.37
N GLU A 51 2.89 3.01 35.24
CA GLU A 51 2.17 3.95 36.12
C GLU A 51 0.66 4.01 35.87
N ALA A 52 0.19 3.75 34.63
CA ALA A 52 -1.23 3.77 34.24
C ALA A 52 -1.99 2.46 34.66
N ASN A 53 -1.29 1.40 35.06
CA ASN A 53 -1.96 0.19 35.59
C ASN A 53 -2.51 0.36 37.03
N SER A 54 -2.33 1.53 37.65
CA SER A 54 -2.97 1.88 38.93
C SER A 54 -4.29 2.67 38.78
N LEU A 55 -4.69 3.00 37.56
CA LEU A 55 -5.94 3.71 37.25
C LEU A 55 -6.73 2.97 36.16
N ILE A 56 -7.31 1.85 36.53
CA ILE A 56 -8.29 1.11 35.71
C ILE A 56 -9.59 1.92 35.72
N ASN A 57 -9.82 2.75 34.71
CA ASN A 57 -11.16 3.19 34.23
C ASN A 57 -11.14 4.15 33.01
N THR A 58 -10.14 4.11 32.12
CA THR A 58 -10.15 4.97 30.91
C THR A 58 -9.73 4.21 29.64
N SER A 59 -10.10 2.93 29.51
CA SER A 59 -9.65 2.09 28.38
C SER A 59 -10.36 2.35 27.04
N SER A 60 -11.43 3.15 27.01
CA SER A 60 -12.16 3.46 25.77
C SER A 60 -11.63 4.70 25.01
N GLU A 61 -11.10 5.69 25.68
CA GLU A 61 -10.62 6.94 25.03
C GLU A 61 -9.21 6.83 24.41
N VAL A 62 -8.32 6.03 25.00
CA VAL A 62 -6.92 5.88 24.48
C VAL A 62 -6.89 5.09 23.17
N VAL A 63 -7.84 4.18 22.94
CA VAL A 63 -7.99 3.43 21.68
C VAL A 63 -8.57 4.29 20.57
N ALA A 64 -9.38 5.32 20.90
CA ALA A 64 -9.97 6.23 19.92
C ALA A 64 -8.92 7.19 19.28
N ASN A 65 -7.93 7.66 20.04
CA ASN A 65 -6.96 8.66 19.57
C ASN A 65 -5.85 8.11 18.65
N SER A 66 -5.62 6.80 18.58
CA SER A 66 -4.62 6.22 17.67
C SER A 66 -5.11 6.06 16.22
N ARG A 67 -6.38 6.31 15.94
CA ARG A 67 -7.02 6.07 14.63
C ARG A 67 -6.99 7.26 13.68
N PHE A 68 -6.77 8.47 14.18
CA PHE A 68 -6.83 9.67 13.35
C PHE A 68 -5.44 10.09 12.89
N LEU A 69 -5.14 9.77 11.62
CA LEU A 69 -4.03 10.38 10.90
C LEU A 69 -4.54 11.69 10.31
N ASP A 70 -3.89 12.80 10.65
CA ASP A 70 -4.08 14.10 10.01
C ASP A 70 -2.71 14.77 9.93
N ILE A 71 -2.12 14.76 8.74
CA ILE A 71 -0.76 15.27 8.50
C ILE A 71 -0.84 16.38 7.47
N ASP A 72 -0.54 17.59 7.93
CA ASP A 72 -0.34 18.73 7.06
C ASP A 72 1.05 18.66 6.41
N LEU A 73 1.08 18.68 5.09
CA LEU A 73 2.29 18.67 4.26
C LEU A 73 2.40 19.94 3.41
N GLY A 74 1.87 21.05 3.90
CA GLY A 74 1.78 22.32 3.18
C GLY A 74 0.67 22.30 2.14
N ARG A 75 0.99 22.14 0.85
CA ARG A 75 -0.01 22.04 -0.22
C ARG A 75 -0.99 20.88 -0.03
N PHE A 76 -0.49 19.72 0.42
CA PHE A 76 -1.31 18.53 0.58
C PHE A 76 -1.58 18.24 2.04
N ASN A 77 -2.79 17.78 2.34
CA ASN A 77 -3.14 17.18 3.62
C ASN A 77 -3.41 15.69 3.43
N LEU A 78 -2.88 14.87 4.34
CA LEU A 78 -3.03 13.41 4.35
C LEU A 78 -3.82 13.02 5.59
N LYS A 79 -5.01 12.47 5.39
CA LYS A 79 -5.97 12.24 6.49
C LYS A 79 -6.60 10.85 6.42
N ILE A 80 -6.94 10.29 7.57
CA ILE A 80 -7.84 9.13 7.71
C ILE A 80 -9.20 9.65 8.15
N ILE A 81 -10.25 9.25 7.44
CA ILE A 81 -11.64 9.59 7.73
C ILE A 81 -12.50 8.32 7.78
N ASN A 82 -13.67 8.40 8.40
CA ASN A 82 -14.71 7.37 8.36
C ASN A 82 -15.87 7.80 7.45
N ASP A 83 -16.88 6.92 7.28
CA ASP A 83 -18.03 7.17 6.40
C ASP A 83 -18.95 8.32 6.89
N SER A 84 -18.88 8.74 8.17
CA SER A 84 -19.64 9.87 8.69
C SER A 84 -18.96 11.22 8.47
N HIS A 85 -17.70 11.25 8.02
CA HIS A 85 -16.98 12.50 7.79
C HIS A 85 -17.47 13.20 6.51
N PRO A 86 -17.65 14.54 6.49
CA PRO A 86 -18.17 15.28 5.31
C PRO A 86 -17.40 15.04 4.02
N LEU A 87 -16.07 14.86 4.08
CA LEU A 87 -15.22 14.56 2.92
C LEU A 87 -15.55 13.24 2.23
N ILE A 88 -16.32 12.33 2.82
CA ILE A 88 -16.68 11.06 2.22
C ILE A 88 -17.42 11.23 0.89
N ILE A 89 -18.16 12.31 0.76
CA ILE A 89 -18.87 12.66 -0.48
C ILE A 89 -17.86 12.89 -1.62
N GLN A 90 -16.76 13.61 -1.35
CA GLN A 90 -15.72 13.88 -2.34
C GLN A 90 -14.91 12.63 -2.66
N VAL A 91 -14.66 11.77 -1.67
CA VAL A 91 -14.04 10.44 -1.87
C VAL A 91 -14.88 9.60 -2.83
N LYS A 92 -16.18 9.47 -2.58
CA LYS A 92 -17.11 8.71 -3.44
C LYS A 92 -17.21 9.30 -4.85
N LYS A 93 -17.18 10.63 -4.99
CA LYS A 93 -17.13 11.31 -6.31
C LYS A 93 -15.84 11.00 -7.07
N LEU A 94 -14.67 11.02 -6.39
CA LEU A 94 -13.40 10.68 -7.01
C LEU A 94 -13.37 9.21 -7.47
N ARG A 95 -13.86 8.30 -6.63
CA ARG A 95 -13.98 6.86 -6.95
C ARG A 95 -14.90 6.64 -8.15
N GLN A 96 -16.07 7.26 -8.17
CA GLN A 96 -17.02 7.18 -9.29
C GLN A 96 -16.37 7.63 -10.60
N LYS A 97 -15.71 8.79 -10.62
CA LYS A 97 -15.01 9.28 -11.81
C LYS A 97 -13.87 8.36 -12.26
N SER A 98 -13.22 7.67 -11.31
CA SER A 98 -12.08 6.80 -11.59
C SER A 98 -12.49 5.43 -12.12
N PHE A 99 -13.54 4.83 -11.55
CA PHE A 99 -13.93 3.44 -11.83
C PHE A 99 -15.06 3.31 -12.85
N PHE A 100 -15.89 4.34 -13.05
CA PHE A 100 -17.05 4.30 -13.92
C PHE A 100 -16.96 5.33 -15.06
N LYS A 101 -15.78 5.63 -15.57
CA LYS A 101 -15.56 6.62 -16.65
C LYS A 101 -16.44 6.42 -17.88
N ASN A 102 -16.67 5.16 -18.25
CA ASN A 102 -17.41 4.78 -19.46
C ASN A 102 -18.86 4.36 -19.16
N SER A 103 -19.28 4.40 -17.91
CA SER A 103 -20.64 4.01 -17.55
C SER A 103 -21.61 5.16 -17.82
N LYS A 104 -22.62 4.91 -18.63
CA LYS A 104 -23.76 5.82 -18.85
C LYS A 104 -24.63 5.95 -17.59
N THR A 105 -24.43 5.09 -16.58
CA THR A 105 -25.17 5.13 -15.33
C THR A 105 -24.53 6.13 -14.37
N LYS A 106 -25.34 7.01 -13.80
CA LYS A 106 -24.93 7.94 -12.70
C LYS A 106 -24.76 7.18 -11.38
N GLN A 107 -24.30 5.92 -11.41
CA GLN A 107 -24.19 5.09 -10.23
C GLN A 107 -23.02 5.60 -9.35
N SER A 108 -23.33 5.96 -8.11
CA SER A 108 -22.30 6.29 -7.12
C SER A 108 -21.48 5.05 -6.79
N ASP A 109 -20.15 5.18 -6.70
CA ASP A 109 -19.32 4.12 -6.12
C ASP A 109 -19.45 4.16 -4.59
N SER A 110 -20.54 3.58 -4.10
CA SER A 110 -20.83 3.39 -2.68
C SER A 110 -21.35 1.98 -2.48
N ASP A 111 -20.84 1.31 -1.44
CA ASP A 111 -21.28 -0.01 -1.05
C ASP A 111 -21.40 -0.11 0.47
N GLU A 112 -21.91 -1.24 0.98
CA GLU A 112 -22.09 -1.48 2.42
C GLU A 112 -20.79 -1.46 3.21
N TYR A 113 -19.64 -1.74 2.57
CA TYR A 113 -18.33 -1.75 3.21
C TYR A 113 -17.88 -0.36 3.66
N ASP A 114 -18.31 0.71 2.98
CA ASP A 114 -17.89 2.07 3.29
C ASP A 114 -18.19 2.44 4.76
N LYS A 115 -19.28 1.90 5.33
CA LYS A 115 -19.75 2.20 6.70
C LYS A 115 -18.79 1.76 7.81
N PHE A 116 -17.97 0.72 7.57
CA PHE A 116 -17.04 0.18 8.57
C PHE A 116 -15.59 0.24 8.14
N CYS A 117 -15.31 0.81 6.98
CA CYS A 117 -13.96 1.08 6.52
C CYS A 117 -13.43 2.44 7.02
N ASP A 118 -12.12 2.53 7.12
CA ASP A 118 -11.42 3.80 7.12
C ASP A 118 -11.08 4.20 5.69
N HIS A 119 -11.06 5.50 5.42
CA HIS A 119 -10.68 6.05 4.13
C HIS A 119 -9.44 6.91 4.31
N LEU A 120 -8.32 6.48 3.72
CA LEU A 120 -7.14 7.30 3.61
C LEU A 120 -7.33 8.26 2.44
N VAL A 121 -7.17 9.54 2.67
CA VAL A 121 -7.40 10.58 1.67
C VAL A 121 -6.21 11.52 1.57
N VAL A 122 -5.95 12.02 0.36
CA VAL A 122 -5.04 13.12 0.09
C VAL A 122 -5.86 14.28 -0.47
N ILE A 123 -5.73 15.44 0.16
CA ILE A 123 -6.43 16.69 -0.19
C ILE A 123 -5.42 17.67 -0.74
N ASP A 124 -5.72 18.34 -1.86
CA ASP A 124 -4.94 19.46 -2.36
C ASP A 124 -5.53 20.78 -1.87
N LYS A 125 -4.97 21.34 -0.79
CA LYS A 125 -5.40 22.59 -0.17
C LYS A 125 -5.19 23.83 -1.06
N SER A 126 -4.36 23.73 -2.09
CA SER A 126 -4.20 24.84 -3.04
C SER A 126 -5.41 25.03 -3.96
N VAL A 127 -6.30 24.04 -4.02
CA VAL A 127 -7.58 24.12 -4.76
C VAL A 127 -8.72 24.42 -3.81
N SER A 128 -8.91 23.57 -2.79
CA SER A 128 -9.85 23.79 -1.67
C SER A 128 -9.58 22.78 -0.54
N ASP A 129 -10.07 23.06 0.66
CA ASP A 129 -9.91 22.20 1.83
C ASP A 129 -10.67 20.87 1.75
N ASP A 130 -11.49 20.68 0.72
CA ASP A 130 -12.25 19.46 0.45
C ASP A 130 -11.90 18.80 -0.90
N PHE A 131 -10.90 19.30 -1.63
CA PHE A 131 -10.53 18.76 -2.94
C PHE A 131 -9.70 17.49 -2.82
N VAL A 132 -10.37 16.34 -2.76
CA VAL A 132 -9.74 15.01 -2.66
C VAL A 132 -9.12 14.62 -3.99
N VAL A 133 -7.79 14.39 -3.98
CA VAL A 133 -6.98 14.02 -5.18
C VAL A 133 -6.50 12.57 -5.14
N GLY A 134 -6.63 11.87 -4.02
CA GLY A 134 -6.29 10.46 -3.91
C GLY A 134 -6.96 9.79 -2.72
N THR A 135 -7.24 8.50 -2.83
CA THR A 135 -7.86 7.73 -1.74
C THR A 135 -7.48 6.25 -1.76
N TYR A 136 -7.55 5.62 -0.58
CA TYR A 136 -7.63 4.18 -0.33
C TYR A 136 -8.77 3.89 0.64
N ARG A 137 -9.48 2.79 0.44
CA ARG A 137 -10.41 2.21 1.41
C ARG A 137 -9.68 1.13 2.21
N LEU A 138 -9.73 1.18 3.53
CA LEU A 138 -8.98 0.36 4.46
C LEU A 138 -9.91 -0.37 5.42
N LEU A 139 -9.92 -1.71 5.37
CA LEU A 139 -10.74 -2.56 6.23
C LEU A 139 -9.86 -3.46 7.10
N LEU A 140 -9.86 -3.22 8.40
CA LEU A 140 -9.16 -4.06 9.37
C LEU A 140 -10.01 -5.25 9.80
N LYS A 141 -9.42 -6.45 9.93
CA LYS A 141 -10.09 -7.63 10.46
C LYS A 141 -10.83 -7.38 11.81
N PRO A 142 -10.24 -6.69 12.80
CA PRO A 142 -10.93 -6.40 14.06
C PRO A 142 -12.19 -5.53 13.95
N LYS A 143 -12.41 -4.86 12.81
CA LYS A 143 -13.62 -4.06 12.57
C LYS A 143 -14.77 -4.88 11.99
N LEU A 144 -14.51 -6.11 11.55
CA LEU A 144 -15.54 -7.00 11.03
C LEU A 144 -16.36 -7.57 12.19
N LEU A 145 -17.67 -7.40 12.11
CA LEU A 145 -18.63 -8.07 13.00
C LEU A 145 -18.73 -9.55 12.60
N ALA A 146 -19.26 -10.40 13.49
CA ALA A 146 -19.24 -11.86 13.37
C ALA A 146 -19.77 -12.44 12.03
N LYS A 147 -20.65 -11.70 11.34
CA LYS A 147 -21.22 -12.12 10.03
C LYS A 147 -20.66 -11.35 8.83
N GLN A 148 -19.79 -10.38 9.07
CA GLN A 148 -19.21 -9.58 7.99
C GLN A 148 -17.98 -10.25 7.41
N ARG A 149 -17.74 -10.02 6.12
CA ARG A 149 -16.63 -10.57 5.36
C ARG A 149 -15.82 -9.45 4.72
N PHE A 150 -14.60 -9.74 4.35
CA PHE A 150 -13.83 -8.87 3.48
C PHE A 150 -14.44 -8.80 2.08
N TYR A 151 -14.28 -7.68 1.41
CA TYR A 151 -14.76 -7.52 0.03
C TYR A 151 -14.15 -8.59 -0.89
N SER A 152 -12.85 -8.84 -0.75
CA SER A 152 -12.12 -9.83 -1.55
C SER A 152 -12.64 -11.26 -1.42
N GLU A 153 -13.39 -11.60 -0.35
CA GLU A 153 -14.00 -12.94 -0.20
C GLU A 153 -15.12 -13.22 -1.21
N SER A 154 -15.69 -12.16 -1.81
CA SER A 154 -16.65 -12.32 -2.92
C SER A 154 -15.99 -12.76 -4.23
N GLU A 155 -14.69 -12.55 -4.36
CA GLU A 155 -13.90 -12.77 -5.58
C GLU A 155 -12.87 -13.90 -5.44
N PHE A 156 -12.31 -14.06 -4.24
CA PHE A 156 -11.25 -15.03 -3.93
C PHE A 156 -11.53 -15.79 -2.64
N ASP A 157 -11.24 -17.07 -2.64
CA ASP A 157 -11.09 -17.86 -1.41
C ASP A 157 -9.78 -17.44 -0.73
N ILE A 158 -9.89 -16.73 0.38
CA ILE A 158 -8.79 -16.24 1.21
C ILE A 158 -8.69 -16.97 2.55
N SER A 159 -9.29 -18.16 2.68
CA SER A 159 -9.32 -18.94 3.92
C SER A 159 -7.95 -19.14 4.56
N ASN A 160 -6.90 -19.35 3.77
CA ASN A 160 -5.53 -19.46 4.27
C ASN A 160 -4.99 -18.15 4.88
N LEU A 161 -5.44 -16.97 4.40
CA LEU A 161 -5.08 -15.71 5.04
C LEU A 161 -5.82 -15.55 6.36
N LEU A 162 -7.09 -15.93 6.40
CA LEU A 162 -7.95 -15.81 7.59
C LEU A 162 -7.54 -16.77 8.72
N SER A 163 -7.04 -17.96 8.37
CA SER A 163 -6.60 -18.99 9.34
C SER A 163 -5.25 -18.67 10.02
N SER A 164 -4.58 -17.61 9.61
CA SER A 164 -3.39 -17.08 10.27
C SER A 164 -3.79 -16.45 11.62
N ASN A 165 -3.98 -17.28 12.64
CA ASN A 165 -4.67 -16.97 13.90
C ASN A 165 -4.14 -15.78 14.70
N ASN A 166 -2.89 -15.34 14.47
CA ASN A 166 -2.27 -14.24 15.21
C ASN A 166 -1.95 -13.03 14.31
N SER A 167 -2.43 -13.00 13.07
CA SER A 167 -2.11 -11.90 12.16
C SER A 167 -3.23 -10.87 12.10
N THR A 168 -2.86 -9.61 12.28
CA THR A 168 -3.74 -8.47 11.98
C THR A 168 -3.78 -8.27 10.48
N LEU A 169 -4.95 -8.48 9.88
CA LEU A 169 -5.19 -8.40 8.45
C LEU A 169 -5.78 -7.04 8.07
N LEU A 170 -5.28 -6.46 7.00
CA LEU A 170 -5.79 -5.23 6.40
C LEU A 170 -6.14 -5.46 4.93
N GLU A 171 -7.40 -5.29 4.57
CA GLU A 171 -7.78 -5.18 3.17
C GLU A 171 -7.65 -3.72 2.70
N ALA A 172 -6.90 -3.51 1.62
CA ALA A 172 -6.72 -2.21 0.98
C ALA A 172 -7.34 -2.23 -0.43
N GLY A 173 -8.42 -1.51 -0.60
CA GLY A 173 -9.18 -1.46 -1.85
C GLY A 173 -9.51 -0.04 -2.29
N ARG A 174 -10.25 0.07 -3.40
CA ARG A 174 -10.74 1.35 -3.96
C ARG A 174 -9.65 2.40 -4.09
N SER A 175 -8.41 1.98 -4.41
CA SER A 175 -7.28 2.88 -4.64
C SER A 175 -7.47 3.66 -5.92
N CYS A 176 -7.52 4.98 -5.83
CA CYS A 176 -7.52 5.81 -7.02
C CYS A 176 -6.86 7.18 -6.79
N VAL A 177 -6.40 7.77 -7.90
CA VAL A 177 -5.79 9.10 -7.95
C VAL A 177 -6.48 9.89 -9.05
N HIS A 178 -6.79 11.15 -8.75
CA HIS A 178 -7.40 12.09 -9.69
C HIS A 178 -6.55 12.18 -10.97
N GLU A 179 -7.19 12.22 -12.13
CA GLU A 179 -6.50 12.09 -13.43
C GLU A 179 -5.39 13.11 -13.66
N HIS A 180 -5.56 14.36 -13.22
CA HIS A 180 -4.55 15.41 -13.34
C HIS A 180 -3.40 15.31 -12.31
N TYR A 181 -3.42 14.31 -11.42
CA TYR A 181 -2.44 14.10 -10.36
C TYR A 181 -1.68 12.76 -10.50
N ARG A 182 -1.73 12.11 -11.68
CA ARG A 182 -1.12 10.78 -11.92
C ARG A 182 0.36 10.81 -12.25
N ASP A 183 1.08 11.81 -11.77
CA ASP A 183 2.54 11.95 -11.90
C ASP A 183 3.36 11.14 -10.87
N GLY A 184 2.69 10.39 -10.01
CA GLY A 184 3.29 9.56 -8.96
C GLY A 184 3.46 10.25 -7.60
N ARG A 185 3.23 11.57 -7.46
CA ARG A 185 3.32 12.26 -6.16
C ARG A 185 2.24 11.79 -5.19
N ILE A 186 0.99 11.79 -5.62
CA ILE A 186 -0.16 11.41 -4.77
C ILE A 186 -0.09 9.95 -4.34
N ILE A 187 0.28 9.03 -5.25
CA ILE A 187 0.43 7.63 -4.86
C ILE A 187 1.53 7.44 -3.80
N ARG A 188 2.62 8.22 -3.83
CA ARG A 188 3.65 8.20 -2.77
C ARG A 188 3.10 8.68 -1.43
N LEU A 189 2.27 9.74 -1.41
CA LEU A 189 1.62 10.23 -0.20
C LEU A 189 0.65 9.18 0.37
N LEU A 190 -0.16 8.56 -0.49
CA LEU A 190 -1.05 7.46 -0.09
C LEU A 190 -0.27 6.28 0.52
N TRP A 191 0.87 5.92 -0.06
CA TRP A 191 1.70 4.85 0.50
C TRP A 191 2.34 5.23 1.84
N ARG A 192 2.71 6.51 2.01
CA ARG A 192 3.18 7.03 3.31
C ARG A 192 2.08 6.95 4.37
N GLY A 193 0.85 7.37 4.04
CA GLY A 193 -0.30 7.25 4.93
C GLY A 193 -0.64 5.79 5.26
N LEU A 194 -0.60 4.91 4.25
CA LEU A 194 -0.80 3.49 4.44
C LEU A 194 0.27 2.89 5.38
N ALA A 195 1.55 3.26 5.23
CA ALA A 195 2.61 2.80 6.11
C ALA A 195 2.39 3.27 7.56
N THR A 196 1.96 4.50 7.77
CA THR A 196 1.60 5.03 9.10
C THR A 196 0.42 4.27 9.69
N TYR A 197 -0.63 4.03 8.89
CA TYR A 197 -1.80 3.26 9.30
C TYR A 197 -1.43 1.83 9.72
N ILE A 198 -0.54 1.18 8.97
CA ILE A 198 -0.02 -0.16 9.26
C ILE A 198 0.68 -0.20 10.62
N VAL A 199 1.53 0.78 10.91
CA VAL A 199 2.25 0.88 12.20
C VAL A 199 1.27 1.09 13.36
N ASN A 200 0.37 2.05 13.23
CA ASN A 200 -0.59 2.41 14.27
C ASN A 200 -1.54 1.26 14.63
N ASN A 201 -1.90 0.44 13.64
CA ASN A 201 -2.82 -0.68 13.82
C ASN A 201 -2.12 -2.04 13.91
N ARG A 202 -0.77 -2.08 13.97
CA ARG A 202 0.04 -3.32 14.06
C ARG A 202 -0.34 -4.36 13.01
N VAL A 203 -0.55 -3.90 11.77
CA VAL A 203 -0.94 -4.78 10.66
C VAL A 203 0.22 -5.69 10.27
N ASP A 204 -0.04 -6.98 10.12
CA ASP A 204 0.93 -7.99 9.69
C ASP A 204 0.89 -8.25 8.19
N LEU A 205 -0.32 -8.40 7.65
CA LEU A 205 -0.55 -8.66 6.23
C LEU A 205 -1.53 -7.66 5.64
N ILE A 206 -1.22 -7.17 4.45
CA ILE A 206 -2.08 -6.35 3.62
C ILE A 206 -2.47 -7.18 2.40
N PHE A 207 -3.75 -7.12 2.02
CA PHE A 207 -4.22 -7.76 0.80
C PHE A 207 -5.32 -6.92 0.14
N GLY A 208 -5.68 -7.28 -1.09
CA GLY A 208 -6.76 -6.66 -1.83
C GLY A 208 -6.66 -6.92 -3.31
N CYS A 209 -7.75 -6.67 -4.02
CA CYS A 209 -7.83 -6.86 -5.46
C CYS A 209 -7.13 -5.72 -6.21
N ALA A 210 -6.41 -6.06 -7.27
CA ALA A 210 -5.79 -5.11 -8.17
C ALA A 210 -6.06 -5.51 -9.61
N SER A 211 -6.39 -4.53 -10.45
CA SER A 211 -7.06 -4.72 -11.72
C SER A 211 -6.17 -4.48 -12.93
N PHE A 212 -6.34 -5.33 -13.94
CA PHE A 212 -6.01 -5.05 -15.31
C PHE A 212 -7.21 -4.35 -15.98
N PRO A 213 -6.97 -3.42 -16.92
CA PRO A 213 -8.01 -2.49 -17.42
C PRO A 213 -8.93 -3.07 -18.50
N SER A 214 -9.31 -4.33 -18.38
CA SER A 214 -10.34 -4.97 -19.21
C SER A 214 -10.81 -6.29 -18.61
N SER A 215 -12.06 -6.63 -18.79
CA SER A 215 -12.63 -7.95 -18.48
C SER A 215 -12.19 -9.05 -19.47
N ASN A 216 -11.64 -8.67 -20.63
CA ASN A 216 -11.02 -9.61 -21.56
C ASN A 216 -9.64 -10.05 -21.07
N TYR A 217 -9.61 -10.99 -20.12
CA TYR A 217 -8.36 -11.52 -19.52
C TYR A 217 -7.39 -12.11 -20.55
N LYS A 218 -7.85 -12.47 -21.74
CA LYS A 218 -7.00 -13.03 -22.81
C LYS A 218 -5.91 -12.05 -23.24
N LEU A 219 -6.14 -10.75 -23.10
CA LEU A 219 -5.16 -9.69 -23.37
C LEU A 219 -3.98 -9.72 -22.42
N PHE A 220 -4.12 -10.36 -21.24
CA PHE A 220 -3.15 -10.29 -20.13
C PHE A 220 -2.53 -11.64 -19.76
N ILE A 221 -2.71 -12.70 -20.61
CA ILE A 221 -2.21 -14.05 -20.30
C ILE A 221 -0.70 -14.06 -20.05
N LYS A 222 0.09 -13.27 -20.77
CA LYS A 222 1.54 -13.15 -20.57
C LYS A 222 1.88 -12.57 -19.20
N GLN A 223 1.25 -11.45 -18.84
CA GLN A 223 1.42 -10.78 -17.54
C GLN A 223 0.92 -11.66 -16.39
N LEU A 224 -0.22 -12.32 -16.54
CA LEU A 224 -0.76 -13.25 -15.55
C LEU A 224 0.15 -14.46 -15.34
N SER A 225 0.74 -14.99 -16.43
CA SER A 225 1.73 -16.07 -16.35
C SER A 225 3.02 -15.61 -15.70
N TYR A 226 3.50 -14.39 -16.01
CA TYR A 226 4.63 -13.77 -15.34
C TYR A 226 4.40 -13.66 -13.82
N LEU A 227 3.27 -13.11 -13.39
CA LEU A 227 2.91 -12.97 -11.97
C LEU A 227 2.85 -14.33 -11.28
N TYR A 228 2.28 -15.35 -11.93
CA TYR A 228 2.19 -16.70 -11.41
C TYR A 228 3.58 -17.33 -11.18
N HIS A 229 4.52 -17.20 -12.11
CA HIS A 229 5.82 -17.85 -12.00
C HIS A 229 6.80 -17.13 -11.07
N TYR A 230 6.73 -15.81 -10.99
CA TYR A 230 7.76 -15.01 -10.31
C TYR A 230 7.28 -14.32 -9.03
N HIS A 231 5.96 -14.23 -8.83
CA HIS A 231 5.39 -13.48 -7.70
C HIS A 231 4.28 -14.22 -6.94
N LYS A 232 4.16 -15.52 -7.15
CA LYS A 232 3.13 -16.33 -6.50
C LYS A 232 3.25 -16.32 -4.98
N THR A 233 2.11 -16.31 -4.29
CA THR A 233 2.02 -16.45 -2.83
C THR A 233 2.67 -17.76 -2.34
N PRO A 234 3.29 -17.76 -1.14
CA PRO A 234 3.65 -18.99 -0.44
C PRO A 234 2.41 -19.89 -0.23
N LYS A 235 2.62 -21.20 -0.11
CA LYS A 235 1.51 -22.17 0.10
C LYS A 235 0.62 -21.81 1.29
N SER A 236 1.21 -21.36 2.41
CA SER A 236 0.51 -20.97 3.63
C SER A 236 -0.38 -19.73 3.48
N LEU A 237 -0.13 -18.89 2.46
CA LEU A 237 -0.90 -17.68 2.15
C LEU A 237 -1.60 -17.80 0.79
N SER A 238 -1.70 -19.01 0.24
CA SER A 238 -2.27 -19.22 -1.08
C SER A 238 -3.76 -18.93 -1.09
N THR A 239 -4.21 -18.27 -2.14
CA THR A 239 -5.62 -17.89 -2.38
C THR A 239 -6.09 -18.45 -3.71
N ARG A 240 -7.38 -18.50 -3.97
CA ARG A 240 -7.93 -19.03 -5.22
C ARG A 240 -9.09 -18.17 -5.69
N PRO A 241 -9.23 -17.91 -7.00
CA PRO A 241 -10.44 -17.31 -7.55
C PRO A 241 -11.67 -18.15 -7.24
N VAL A 242 -12.81 -17.51 -6.92
CA VAL A 242 -14.08 -18.22 -6.80
C VAL A 242 -14.49 -18.78 -8.18
N LYS A 243 -15.05 -19.99 -8.22
CA LYS A 243 -15.29 -20.72 -9.48
C LYS A 243 -16.07 -19.93 -10.52
N LYS A 244 -17.14 -19.23 -10.12
CA LYS A 244 -18.05 -18.53 -11.03
C LYS A 244 -17.45 -17.28 -11.69
N LEU A 245 -16.39 -16.68 -11.10
CA LEU A 245 -15.73 -15.48 -11.62
C LEU A 245 -14.37 -15.77 -12.26
N ARG A 246 -13.90 -17.00 -12.14
CA ARG A 246 -12.55 -17.39 -12.54
C ARG A 246 -12.30 -17.18 -14.02
N ALA A 247 -11.23 -16.48 -14.36
CA ALA A 247 -10.68 -16.44 -15.69
C ALA A 247 -10.01 -17.78 -16.02
N ASN A 248 -10.49 -18.44 -17.09
CA ASN A 248 -9.99 -19.75 -17.52
C ASN A 248 -8.93 -19.58 -18.59
N PHE A 249 -7.67 -19.67 -18.20
CA PHE A 249 -6.52 -19.63 -19.11
C PHE A 249 -5.44 -20.59 -18.69
N ASN A 250 -4.64 -21.05 -19.67
CA ASN A 250 -3.46 -21.86 -19.40
C ASN A 250 -2.28 -20.97 -19.10
N ILE A 251 -1.56 -21.29 -17.99
CA ILE A 251 -0.30 -20.62 -17.65
C ILE A 251 0.74 -20.97 -18.72
N MET A 252 1.39 -19.96 -19.28
CA MET A 252 2.47 -20.13 -20.23
C MET A 252 3.69 -20.76 -19.56
N ASN A 253 4.47 -21.52 -20.34
CA ASN A 253 5.73 -22.06 -19.85
C ASN A 253 6.68 -20.93 -19.42
N LYS A 254 7.35 -21.12 -18.29
CA LYS A 254 8.23 -20.12 -17.67
C LYS A 254 9.33 -19.61 -18.60
N ASN A 255 9.91 -20.48 -19.41
CA ASN A 255 10.97 -20.16 -20.38
C ASN A 255 10.50 -19.31 -21.58
N LYS A 256 9.19 -19.19 -21.81
CA LYS A 256 8.60 -18.36 -22.86
C LYS A 256 8.24 -16.94 -22.38
N ILE A 257 8.53 -16.59 -21.11
CA ILE A 257 8.16 -15.33 -20.51
C ILE A 257 9.33 -14.35 -20.60
N ASN A 258 9.11 -13.21 -21.26
CA ASN A 258 10.02 -12.08 -21.22
C ASN A 258 9.82 -11.29 -19.91
N ILE A 259 10.66 -11.57 -18.90
CA ILE A 259 10.54 -11.01 -17.54
C ILE A 259 10.46 -9.48 -17.55
N GLU A 260 11.40 -8.82 -18.25
CA GLU A 260 11.45 -7.34 -18.27
C GLU A 260 10.28 -6.75 -19.05
N GLY A 261 9.91 -7.35 -20.19
CA GLY A 261 8.81 -6.93 -21.01
C GLY A 261 7.49 -7.04 -20.27
N GLU A 262 7.22 -8.19 -19.64
CA GLU A 262 5.95 -8.38 -18.92
C GLU A 262 5.87 -7.53 -17.66
N PHE A 263 6.98 -7.31 -16.95
CA PHE A 263 7.01 -6.36 -15.84
C PHE A 263 6.71 -4.93 -16.31
N ARG A 264 7.28 -4.48 -17.44
CA ARG A 264 7.00 -3.14 -18.00
C ARG A 264 5.54 -2.96 -18.39
N ASN A 265 4.88 -4.03 -18.84
CA ASN A 265 3.49 -4.02 -19.28
C ASN A 265 2.46 -4.20 -18.16
N LEU A 266 2.89 -4.42 -16.91
CA LEU A 266 1.96 -4.47 -15.78
C LEU A 266 1.27 -3.11 -15.56
N PRO A 267 0.00 -3.12 -15.11
CA PRO A 267 -0.67 -1.92 -14.63
C PRO A 267 0.14 -1.20 -13.54
N PRO A 268 0.13 0.14 -13.50
CA PRO A 268 0.98 0.92 -12.60
C PRO A 268 0.87 0.53 -11.12
N LEU A 269 -0.35 0.25 -10.65
CA LEU A 269 -0.59 -0.14 -9.25
C LEU A 269 -0.01 -1.53 -8.95
N ILE A 270 -0.26 -2.52 -9.81
CA ILE A 270 0.30 -3.88 -9.65
C ILE A 270 1.83 -3.80 -9.66
N LYS A 271 2.39 -3.04 -10.59
CA LYS A 271 3.84 -2.80 -10.67
C LYS A 271 4.41 -2.19 -9.38
N ALA A 272 3.69 -1.23 -8.76
CA ALA A 272 4.09 -0.63 -7.50
C ALA A 272 4.11 -1.67 -6.36
N TYR A 273 3.10 -2.52 -6.26
CA TYR A 273 3.05 -3.61 -5.29
C TYR A 273 4.19 -4.63 -5.49
N ILE A 274 4.45 -5.03 -6.73
CA ILE A 274 5.56 -5.95 -7.04
C ILE A 274 6.91 -5.35 -6.62
N ARG A 275 7.13 -4.05 -6.87
CA ARG A 275 8.37 -3.35 -6.46
C ARG A 275 8.60 -3.31 -4.94
N VAL A 276 7.57 -3.38 -4.14
CA VAL A 276 7.70 -3.50 -2.67
C VAL A 276 7.72 -4.95 -2.21
N GLY A 277 7.71 -5.90 -3.14
CA GLY A 277 7.84 -7.33 -2.86
C GLY A 277 6.53 -8.02 -2.50
N ALA A 278 5.41 -7.55 -3.02
CA ALA A 278 4.15 -8.24 -2.89
C ALA A 278 4.16 -9.58 -3.62
N TRP A 279 3.31 -10.47 -3.14
CA TRP A 279 2.94 -11.71 -3.80
C TRP A 279 1.57 -11.57 -4.47
N ILE A 280 1.31 -12.45 -5.42
CA ILE A 280 0.05 -12.54 -6.15
C ILE A 280 -0.59 -13.90 -5.90
N GLY A 281 -1.85 -13.91 -5.52
CA GLY A 281 -2.65 -15.13 -5.46
C GLY A 281 -2.74 -15.80 -6.83
N PRO A 282 -2.58 -17.12 -6.92
CA PRO A 282 -2.63 -17.81 -8.22
C PRO A 282 -4.04 -17.73 -8.83
N GLY A 283 -4.08 -17.33 -10.11
CA GLY A 283 -5.28 -17.14 -10.89
C GLY A 283 -5.78 -15.70 -10.91
N ALA A 284 -6.86 -15.47 -11.64
CA ALA A 284 -7.51 -14.18 -11.80
C ALA A 284 -9.01 -14.34 -11.89
N ILE A 285 -9.76 -13.28 -11.63
CA ILE A 285 -11.20 -13.22 -11.84
C ILE A 285 -11.57 -12.24 -12.95
N VAL A 286 -12.76 -12.38 -13.49
CA VAL A 286 -13.37 -11.42 -14.41
C VAL A 286 -14.43 -10.63 -13.63
N ASP A 287 -14.20 -9.33 -13.48
CA ASP A 287 -15.19 -8.41 -12.90
C ASP A 287 -15.90 -7.66 -14.03
N SER A 288 -17.11 -8.11 -14.34
CA SER A 288 -17.95 -7.47 -15.38
C SER A 288 -18.53 -6.13 -14.92
N LYS A 289 -18.62 -5.88 -13.60
CA LYS A 289 -19.17 -4.62 -13.07
C LYS A 289 -18.22 -3.45 -13.31
N PHE A 290 -16.91 -3.70 -13.12
CA PHE A 290 -15.87 -2.69 -13.32
C PHE A 290 -15.15 -2.83 -14.66
N ASP A 291 -15.53 -3.81 -15.49
CA ASP A 291 -14.85 -4.17 -16.76
C ASP A 291 -13.35 -4.40 -16.54
N THR A 292 -13.00 -5.26 -15.58
CA THR A 292 -11.61 -5.54 -15.20
C THR A 292 -11.31 -7.03 -15.12
N THR A 293 -10.03 -7.37 -15.17
CA THR A 293 -9.49 -8.68 -14.76
C THR A 293 -8.66 -8.47 -13.49
N ASP A 294 -9.07 -9.10 -12.39
CA ASP A 294 -8.48 -8.82 -11.10
C ASP A 294 -7.61 -9.97 -10.59
N VAL A 295 -6.54 -9.60 -9.93
CA VAL A 295 -5.64 -10.50 -9.19
C VAL A 295 -5.63 -10.11 -7.72
N LEU A 296 -5.44 -11.08 -6.82
CA LEU A 296 -5.30 -10.78 -5.40
C LEU A 296 -3.84 -10.49 -5.06
N ILE A 297 -3.59 -9.30 -4.54
CA ILE A 297 -2.31 -8.89 -3.97
C ILE A 297 -2.25 -9.35 -2.52
N VAL A 298 -1.09 -9.87 -2.09
CA VAL A 298 -0.79 -10.18 -0.69
C VAL A 298 0.58 -9.61 -0.36
N LEU A 299 0.68 -8.82 0.70
CA LEU A 299 1.91 -8.12 1.05
C LEU A 299 2.17 -8.18 2.56
N ASN A 300 3.36 -8.61 2.95
CA ASN A 300 3.82 -8.53 4.33
C ASN A 300 4.15 -7.08 4.69
N SER A 301 3.58 -6.57 5.79
CA SER A 301 3.75 -5.19 6.24
C SER A 301 5.21 -4.77 6.43
N LYS A 302 6.06 -5.70 6.90
CA LYS A 302 7.50 -5.43 7.10
C LYS A 302 8.20 -4.96 5.81
N LYS A 303 7.73 -5.42 4.62
CA LYS A 303 8.30 -5.00 3.34
C LYS A 303 7.95 -3.55 2.99
N ILE A 304 6.71 -3.13 3.24
CA ILE A 304 6.30 -1.72 3.11
C ILE A 304 7.12 -0.87 4.08
N LEU A 305 7.13 -1.25 5.36
CA LEU A 305 7.79 -0.47 6.40
C LEU A 305 9.28 -0.30 6.13
N LYS A 306 9.97 -1.35 5.65
CA LYS A 306 11.39 -1.26 5.26
C LYS A 306 11.62 -0.22 4.16
N LYS A 307 10.76 -0.19 3.14
CA LYS A 307 10.88 0.75 2.03
C LYS A 307 10.56 2.18 2.45
N TYR A 308 9.50 2.37 3.22
CA TYR A 308 9.04 3.72 3.62
C TYR A 308 9.78 4.30 4.82
N ALA A 309 10.38 3.48 5.68
CA ALA A 309 11.34 3.96 6.67
C ALA A 309 12.58 4.61 6.00
N GLN A 310 12.95 4.15 4.80
CA GLN A 310 14.03 4.78 4.02
C GLN A 310 13.57 6.09 3.35
N LEU A 311 12.32 6.19 2.92
CA LEU A 311 11.76 7.38 2.24
C LEU A 311 11.36 8.51 3.22
N SER A 312 11.15 8.22 4.50
CA SER A 312 10.84 9.25 5.50
C SER A 312 11.99 10.23 5.76
N PHE A 313 13.17 9.96 5.21
CA PHE A 313 14.37 10.79 5.35
C PHE A 313 14.76 11.54 4.07
N GLU A 314 14.17 11.25 2.94
CA GLU A 314 14.34 12.06 1.73
C GLU A 314 13.33 13.21 1.77
N LYS A 315 13.85 14.43 1.99
CA LYS A 315 13.07 15.68 1.90
C LYS A 315 12.40 15.74 0.53
N ILE A 316 11.08 15.91 0.54
CA ILE A 316 10.33 16.34 -0.64
C ILE A 316 10.67 17.82 -0.84
N HIS A 317 11.66 18.10 -1.67
CA HIS A 317 11.93 19.44 -2.22
C HIS A 317 11.09 19.61 -3.49
#